data_8db2ce8da975e38c6c0df914449ba41e
#
_entry.id   8db2ce8da975e38c6c0df914449ba41e
#
_cell.length_a   1.000
_cell.length_b   1.000
_cell.length_c   1.000
_cell.angle_alpha   90.00
_cell.angle_beta   90.00
_cell.angle_gamma   90.00
#
_symmetry.space_group_name_H-M   'P 1'
#
loop_
_entity.id
_entity.type
_entity.pdbx_description
1 polymer ?
#
loop_
_entity_poly.entity_id
_entity_poly.type
_entity_poly.pdbx_seq_one_letter_code
_entity_poly.pdbx_strand_id
1 'polypeptide(L)'
;MNTITLEGREYILRCDLNVVEKIENRYGSIDAMYEETGKIPCVRFLVAEMVNEHFYFVKSPERITETMAGALMTSGDMVAVMRAVLAELSDCVTPKNV
;
A
#
# COMPACT_ATOMS: atom_id res chain seq x y z
N MET A 1 2.32 12.29 -5.51
CA MET A 1 1.83 10.96 -5.86
C MET A 1 2.95 9.95 -5.72
N ASN A 2 2.75 8.89 -4.96
CA ASN A 2 3.77 7.87 -4.74
C ASN A 2 3.53 6.68 -5.67
N THR A 3 4.60 6.17 -6.26
CA THR A 3 4.54 5.05 -7.19
C THR A 3 5.57 4.00 -6.82
N ILE A 4 5.35 2.77 -7.28
CA ILE A 4 6.33 1.70 -7.23
C ILE A 4 6.44 1.08 -8.61
N THR A 5 7.62 0.59 -8.96
CA THR A 5 7.83 -0.14 -10.23
C THR A 5 8.11 -1.59 -9.90
N LEU A 6 7.27 -2.48 -10.40
CA LEU A 6 7.38 -3.92 -10.18
C LEU A 6 7.41 -4.60 -11.55
N GLU A 7 8.47 -5.34 -11.84
CA GLU A 7 8.66 -6.04 -13.12
C GLU A 7 8.44 -5.12 -14.34
N GLY A 8 9.00 -3.91 -14.26
CA GLY A 8 8.95 -2.95 -15.36
C GLY A 8 7.64 -2.19 -15.51
N ARG A 9 6.65 -2.47 -14.67
CA ARG A 9 5.38 -1.75 -14.68
C ARG A 9 5.30 -0.81 -13.48
N GLU A 10 4.91 0.44 -13.72
CA GLU A 10 4.67 1.41 -12.66
C GLU A 10 3.26 1.24 -12.11
N TYR A 11 3.16 1.18 -10.79
CA TYR A 11 1.88 1.15 -10.06
C TYR A 11 1.78 2.41 -9.21
N ILE A 12 0.63 3.05 -9.28
CA ILE A 12 0.34 4.22 -8.45
C ILE A 12 -0.26 3.76 -7.13
N LEU A 13 0.25 4.31 -6.03
CA LEU A 13 -0.24 4.02 -4.69
C LEU A 13 -1.23 5.10 -4.29
N ARG A 14 -2.38 4.67 -3.76
CA ARG A 14 -3.36 5.59 -3.20
C ARG A 14 -3.75 5.14 -1.80
N CYS A 15 -3.65 6.05 -0.84
CA CYS A 15 -4.18 5.85 0.49
C CYS A 15 -5.25 6.89 0.77
N ASP A 16 -6.37 6.44 1.29
CA ASP A 16 -7.49 7.26 1.74
C ASP A 16 -8.17 6.54 2.90
N LEU A 17 -9.32 7.03 3.36
CA LEU A 17 -10.00 6.41 4.50
C LEU A 17 -10.38 4.96 4.25
N ASN A 18 -10.61 4.57 3.00
CA ASN A 18 -10.92 3.17 2.69
C ASN A 18 -9.73 2.26 3.01
N VAL A 19 -8.52 2.70 2.69
CA VAL A 19 -7.31 1.94 3.02
C VAL A 19 -7.06 1.95 4.52
N VAL A 20 -7.23 3.11 5.19
CA VAL A 20 -7.06 3.21 6.64
C VAL A 20 -8.01 2.26 7.37
N GLU A 21 -9.27 2.18 6.93
CA GLU A 21 -10.23 1.26 7.53
C GLU A 21 -9.77 -0.20 7.41
N LYS A 22 -9.23 -0.59 6.26
CA LYS A 22 -8.71 -1.95 6.06
C LYS A 22 -7.50 -2.22 6.95
N ILE A 23 -6.65 -1.22 7.15
CA ILE A 23 -5.52 -1.34 8.08
C ILE A 23 -6.04 -1.58 9.50
N GLU A 24 -7.03 -0.79 9.94
CA GLU A 24 -7.61 -0.93 11.27
C GLU A 24 -8.30 -2.28 11.45
N ASN A 25 -9.01 -2.74 10.43
CA ASN A 25 -9.67 -4.05 10.47
C ASN A 25 -8.67 -5.19 10.62
N ARG A 26 -7.49 -5.07 10.01
CA ARG A 26 -6.49 -6.14 10.03
C ARG A 26 -5.58 -6.08 11.26
N TYR A 27 -5.16 -4.90 11.66
CA TYR A 27 -4.15 -4.70 12.70
C TYR A 27 -4.68 -4.09 13.99
N GLY A 28 -5.91 -3.60 13.97
CA GLY A 28 -6.51 -2.91 15.11
C GLY A 28 -6.29 -1.40 15.11
N SER A 29 -5.13 -0.95 14.63
CA SER A 29 -4.81 0.49 14.54
C SER A 29 -3.67 0.69 13.56
N ILE A 30 -3.47 1.94 13.13
CA ILE A 30 -2.31 2.30 12.31
C ILE A 30 -1.02 2.08 13.10
N ASP A 31 -1.01 2.43 14.39
CA ASP A 31 0.19 2.24 15.22
C ASP A 31 0.59 0.77 15.31
N ALA A 32 -0.38 -0.13 15.47
CA ALA A 32 -0.12 -1.56 15.49
C ALA A 32 0.42 -2.04 14.13
N MET A 33 -0.08 -1.48 13.03
CA MET A 33 0.43 -1.80 11.69
C MET A 33 1.90 -1.37 11.54
N TYR A 34 2.30 -0.22 12.08
CA TYR A 34 3.69 0.24 11.98
C TYR A 34 4.68 -0.75 12.58
N GLU A 35 4.28 -1.49 13.60
CA GLU A 35 5.14 -2.51 14.22
C GLU A 35 5.37 -3.71 13.28
N GLU A 36 4.55 -3.85 12.26
CA GLU A 36 4.61 -4.98 11.31
C GLU A 36 5.24 -4.62 9.97
N THR A 37 5.66 -3.38 9.74
CA THR A 37 6.08 -2.89 8.43
C THR A 37 7.32 -3.58 7.87
N GLY A 38 8.15 -4.17 8.70
CA GLY A 38 9.31 -4.94 8.25
C GLY A 38 8.98 -6.36 7.81
N LYS A 39 7.75 -6.80 7.97
CA LYS A 39 7.35 -8.18 7.71
C LYS A 39 6.68 -8.31 6.35
N ILE A 40 6.98 -9.40 5.65
CA ILE A 40 6.47 -9.66 4.29
C ILE A 40 4.94 -9.60 4.20
N PRO A 41 4.16 -10.21 5.12
CA PRO A 41 2.70 -10.12 5.03
C PRO A 41 2.18 -8.69 5.04
N CYS A 42 2.79 -7.80 5.83
CA CYS A 42 2.39 -6.40 5.89
C CYS A 42 2.71 -5.69 4.58
N VAL A 43 3.89 -5.91 4.01
CA VAL A 43 4.29 -5.31 2.74
C VAL A 43 3.31 -5.71 1.64
N ARG A 44 3.02 -7.01 1.51
CA ARG A 44 2.08 -7.50 0.50
C ARG A 44 0.69 -6.89 0.67
N PHE A 45 0.22 -6.82 1.91
CA PHE A 45 -1.09 -6.25 2.22
C PHE A 45 -1.18 -4.78 1.81
N LEU A 46 -0.23 -3.97 2.24
CA LEU A 46 -0.24 -2.53 1.96
C LEU A 46 -0.12 -2.24 0.47
N VAL A 47 0.75 -2.96 -0.23
CA VAL A 47 0.90 -2.80 -1.69
C VAL A 47 -0.41 -3.14 -2.38
N ALA A 48 -1.01 -4.28 -2.08
CA ALA A 48 -2.26 -4.70 -2.72
C ALA A 48 -3.39 -3.69 -2.45
N GLU A 49 -3.54 -3.26 -1.19
CA GLU A 49 -4.60 -2.32 -0.84
C GLU A 49 -4.44 -0.97 -1.51
N MET A 50 -3.22 -0.42 -1.52
CA MET A 50 -2.99 0.91 -2.10
C MET A 50 -3.05 0.90 -3.62
N VAL A 51 -2.57 -0.16 -4.27
CA VAL A 51 -2.68 -0.31 -5.72
C VAL A 51 -4.14 -0.48 -6.12
N ASN A 52 -4.88 -1.32 -5.41
CA ASN A 52 -6.30 -1.56 -5.70
C ASN A 52 -7.14 -0.30 -5.44
N GLU A 53 -6.80 0.48 -4.43
CA GLU A 53 -7.53 1.73 -4.18
C GLU A 53 -7.33 2.73 -5.31
N HIS A 54 -6.13 2.80 -5.88
CA HIS A 54 -5.90 3.62 -7.06
C HIS A 54 -6.74 3.11 -8.25
N PHE A 55 -6.73 1.81 -8.51
CA PHE A 55 -7.54 1.22 -9.58
C PHE A 55 -9.03 1.54 -9.39
N TYR A 56 -9.53 1.40 -8.18
CA TYR A 56 -10.92 1.74 -7.86
C TYR A 56 -11.20 3.22 -8.14
N PHE A 57 -10.32 4.09 -7.69
CA PHE A 57 -10.48 5.54 -7.83
C PHE A 57 -10.54 5.98 -9.29
N VAL A 58 -9.74 5.37 -10.16
CA VAL A 58 -9.73 5.69 -11.61
C VAL A 58 -10.69 4.82 -12.41
N LYS A 59 -11.54 4.05 -11.74
CA LYS A 59 -12.57 3.18 -12.35
C LYS A 59 -11.99 2.11 -13.27
N SER A 60 -10.78 1.64 -12.97
CA SER A 60 -10.20 0.49 -13.64
C SER A 60 -10.77 -0.79 -13.04
N PRO A 61 -11.03 -1.83 -13.85
CA PRO A 61 -11.46 -3.13 -13.32
C PRO A 61 -10.30 -3.96 -12.75
N GLU A 62 -9.05 -3.51 -12.92
CA GLU A 62 -7.89 -4.27 -12.47
C GLU A 62 -7.87 -4.38 -10.95
N ARG A 63 -7.41 -5.55 -10.47
CA ARG A 63 -7.15 -5.78 -9.05
C ARG A 63 -5.96 -6.73 -8.93
N ILE A 64 -5.18 -6.57 -7.87
CA ILE A 64 -4.14 -7.52 -7.50
C ILE A 64 -4.45 -8.08 -6.12
N THR A 65 -4.04 -9.32 -5.90
CA THR A 65 -4.13 -9.96 -4.58
C THR A 65 -2.83 -9.76 -3.83
N GLU A 66 -2.83 -10.05 -2.52
CA GLU A 66 -1.58 -10.04 -1.75
C GLU A 66 -0.59 -11.04 -2.31
N THR A 67 -1.05 -12.21 -2.75
CA THR A 67 -0.20 -13.22 -3.37
C THR A 67 0.41 -12.72 -4.68
N MET A 68 -0.37 -12.02 -5.50
CA MET A 68 0.14 -11.43 -6.73
C MET A 68 1.18 -10.36 -6.44
N ALA A 69 0.93 -9.50 -5.45
CA ALA A 69 1.89 -8.48 -5.03
C ALA A 69 3.21 -9.14 -4.61
N GLY A 70 3.14 -10.20 -3.82
CA GLY A 70 4.32 -10.95 -3.41
C GLY A 70 5.08 -11.58 -4.56
N ALA A 71 4.37 -12.07 -5.58
CA ALA A 71 5.00 -12.67 -6.76
C ALA A 71 5.73 -11.64 -7.64
N LEU A 72 5.37 -10.37 -7.53
CA LEU A 72 5.98 -9.29 -8.31
C LEU A 72 7.22 -8.69 -7.64
N MET A 73 7.52 -9.08 -6.40
CA MET A 73 8.60 -8.51 -5.60
C MET A 73 9.61 -9.56 -5.17
N THR A 74 10.85 -9.10 -4.95
CA THR A 74 11.86 -9.88 -4.23
C THR A 74 12.14 -9.20 -2.89
N SER A 75 12.88 -9.87 -2.01
CA SER A 75 13.27 -9.26 -0.73
C SER A 75 14.13 -8.01 -0.94
N GLY A 76 14.84 -7.91 -2.07
CA GLY A 76 15.62 -6.73 -2.42
C GLY A 76 14.77 -5.50 -2.74
N ASP A 77 13.50 -5.68 -3.08
CA ASP A 77 12.58 -4.58 -3.39
C ASP A 77 11.97 -3.95 -2.14
N MET A 78 12.00 -4.66 -1.01
CA MET A 78 11.19 -4.29 0.16
C MET A 78 11.49 -2.90 0.70
N VAL A 79 12.76 -2.50 0.74
CA VAL A 79 13.14 -1.17 1.28
C VAL A 79 12.54 -0.06 0.44
N ALA A 80 12.73 -0.12 -0.87
CA ALA A 80 12.21 0.92 -1.78
C ALA A 80 10.69 0.93 -1.80
N VAL A 81 10.06 -0.23 -1.84
CA VAL A 81 8.60 -0.36 -1.83
C VAL A 81 8.01 0.20 -0.54
N MET A 82 8.56 -0.18 0.62
CA MET A 82 8.06 0.33 1.90
C MET A 82 8.28 1.82 2.07
N ARG A 83 9.36 2.37 1.50
CA ARG A 83 9.58 3.81 1.51
C ARG A 83 8.43 4.54 0.81
N ALA A 84 8.04 4.07 -0.37
CA ALA A 84 6.93 4.67 -1.13
C ALA A 84 5.58 4.47 -0.43
N VAL A 85 5.35 3.28 0.11
CA VAL A 85 4.12 2.96 0.85
C VAL A 85 3.97 3.84 2.09
N LEU A 86 5.04 4.00 2.88
CA LEU A 86 4.99 4.81 4.09
C LEU A 86 4.86 6.29 3.77
N ALA A 87 5.44 6.76 2.67
CA ALA A 87 5.25 8.14 2.21
C ALA A 87 3.79 8.40 1.85
N GLU A 88 3.15 7.47 1.14
CA GLU A 88 1.74 7.59 0.79
C GLU A 88 0.86 7.55 2.04
N LEU A 89 1.16 6.68 2.98
CA LEU A 89 0.42 6.59 4.24
C LEU A 89 0.55 7.87 5.05
N SER A 90 1.74 8.46 5.11
CA SER A 90 1.97 9.74 5.80
C SER A 90 1.10 10.85 5.21
N ASP A 91 1.03 10.93 3.87
CA ASP A 91 0.17 11.90 3.19
C ASP A 91 -1.31 11.69 3.53
N CYS A 92 -1.70 10.44 3.69
CA CYS A 92 -3.08 10.04 3.96
C CYS A 92 -3.55 10.39 5.38
N VAL A 93 -2.66 10.33 6.36
CA VAL A 93 -3.01 10.60 7.77
C VAL A 93 -2.80 12.06 8.16
N THR A 94 -2.21 12.87 7.29
CA THR A 94 -2.02 14.30 7.51
C THR A 94 -3.28 15.04 7.10
N PRO A 95 -3.81 15.96 7.94
CA PRO A 95 -5.01 16.73 7.58
C PRO A 95 -4.81 17.52 6.29
N LYS A 96 -5.78 17.43 5.39
CA LYS A 96 -5.81 18.19 4.13
C LYS A 96 -6.79 19.35 4.19
N ASN A 97 -7.85 19.18 4.98
CA ASN A 97 -8.96 20.12 5.06
C ASN A 97 -8.99 20.73 6.44
N VAL A 98 -8.69 22.00 6.53
CA VAL A 98 -8.66 22.76 7.79
C VAL A 98 -9.45 24.03 7.66
#